data_43c1878f2cf936fee9d34c30a42153e4
#
_entry.id   43c1878f2cf936fee9d34c30a42153e4
#
_cell.length_a   1.000
_cell.length_b   1.000
_cell.length_c   1.000
_cell.angle_alpha   90.00
_cell.angle_beta   90.00
_cell.angle_gamma   90.00
#
_symmetry.space_group_name_H-M   'P 1'
#
loop_
_entity.id
_entity.type
_entity.pdbx_description
1 polymer ?
#
loop_
_entity_poly.entity_id
_entity_poly.type
_entity_poly.pdbx_seq_one_letter_code
_entity_poly.pdbx_strand_id
1 'polypeptide(L)'
;MMFKVKVYKRSSFIDKRGYYWTSWKKGLIKNLEFKHDKFSLSKKNVLRGLHGDKKTWKLISCPYGKFFLVVVNCIKNSKDYLKWKSYVLSHKNGLQVLVPPNYANGHYCLSNECLFYYKLAYKGKYADVDQQFSLRWDDPKLNIEWPLQKSKKIDKAKLSYIYPKPILSKRDR
;
A
#
# COMPACT_ATOMS: atom_id res chain seq x y z
N MET A 1 -17.87 -13.91 0.18
CA MET A 1 -16.82 -13.83 1.22
C MET A 1 -16.44 -12.35 1.35
N MET A 2 -16.52 -11.76 2.53
CA MET A 2 -16.32 -10.33 2.77
C MET A 2 -14.85 -9.93 2.57
N PHE A 3 -14.57 -8.67 2.18
CA PHE A 3 -13.22 -8.11 1.99
C PHE A 3 -12.39 -8.25 3.29
N LYS A 4 -11.38 -9.12 3.29
CA LYS A 4 -10.70 -9.60 4.51
C LYS A 4 -9.57 -8.71 5.04
N VAL A 5 -9.43 -7.49 4.53
CA VAL A 5 -8.41 -6.54 5.00
C VAL A 5 -8.80 -5.99 6.37
N LYS A 6 -7.86 -5.97 7.32
CA LYS A 6 -8.06 -5.40 8.66
C LYS A 6 -7.22 -4.14 8.83
N VAL A 7 -7.78 -3.17 9.52
CA VAL A 7 -7.10 -1.91 9.85
C VAL A 7 -6.91 -1.85 11.36
N TYR A 8 -5.69 -1.50 11.78
CA TYR A 8 -5.32 -1.29 13.16
C TYR A 8 -4.88 0.17 13.34
N LYS A 9 -5.20 0.76 14.48
CA LYS A 9 -4.70 2.07 14.89
C LYS A 9 -3.78 1.86 16.08
N ARG A 10 -2.56 2.41 15.99
CA ARG A 10 -1.59 2.37 17.08
C ARG A 10 -1.85 3.50 18.07
N SER A 11 -1.61 3.22 19.35
CA SER A 11 -1.51 4.27 20.36
C SER A 11 -0.11 4.89 20.27
N SER A 12 -0.06 6.21 20.34
CA SER A 12 1.20 6.98 20.40
C SER A 12 1.26 7.76 21.70
N PHE A 13 2.45 7.91 22.26
CA PHE A 13 2.75 8.80 23.36
C PHE A 13 3.42 10.03 22.81
N ILE A 14 2.93 11.22 23.21
CA ILE A 14 3.37 12.51 22.70
C ILE A 14 3.87 13.35 23.88
N ASP A 15 5.08 13.92 23.75
CA ASP A 15 5.63 14.90 24.69
C ASP A 15 6.40 16.00 23.94
N LYS A 16 7.10 16.90 24.68
CA LYS A 16 7.91 18.00 24.09
C LYS A 16 9.03 17.57 23.16
N ARG A 17 9.44 16.29 23.19
CA ARG A 17 10.47 15.71 22.30
C ARG A 17 9.89 15.16 21.00
N GLY A 18 8.55 15.00 20.90
CA GLY A 18 7.85 14.40 19.78
C GLY A 18 6.94 13.28 20.21
N TYR A 19 6.97 12.14 19.50
CA TYR A 19 6.11 11.02 19.81
C TYR A 19 6.84 9.69 19.55
N TYR A 20 6.44 8.65 20.30
CA TYR A 20 6.83 7.28 20.02
C TYR A 20 5.62 6.34 20.07
N TRP A 21 5.74 5.19 19.40
CA TRP A 21 4.71 4.16 19.40
C TRP A 21 5.34 2.79 19.21
N THR A 22 4.63 1.76 19.66
CA THR A 22 4.98 0.37 19.37
C THR A 22 4.42 0.01 18.00
N SER A 23 5.28 -0.20 17.00
CA SER A 23 4.88 -0.59 15.65
C SER A 23 4.35 -2.03 15.61
N TRP A 24 4.96 -2.91 16.40
CA TRP A 24 4.57 -4.30 16.51
C TRP A 24 5.04 -4.92 17.82
N LYS A 25 4.28 -5.88 18.31
CA LYS A 25 4.57 -6.69 19.48
C LYS A 25 4.12 -8.11 19.20
N LYS A 26 4.89 -9.14 19.60
CA LYS A 26 4.50 -10.55 19.48
C LYS A 26 3.11 -10.76 20.11
N GLY A 27 2.22 -11.45 19.40
CA GLY A 27 0.84 -11.69 19.85
C GLY A 27 -0.17 -10.60 19.50
N LEU A 28 0.23 -9.45 18.95
CA LEU A 28 -0.67 -8.39 18.50
C LEU A 28 -1.68 -8.89 17.46
N ILE A 29 -1.24 -9.77 16.57
CA ILE A 29 -2.09 -10.42 15.58
C ILE A 29 -1.97 -11.93 15.80
N LYS A 30 -3.03 -12.52 16.34
CA LYS A 30 -3.09 -13.97 16.63
C LYS A 30 -2.96 -14.79 15.33
N ASN A 31 -2.34 -15.96 15.44
CA ASN A 31 -2.20 -16.95 14.37
C ASN A 31 -1.34 -16.50 13.15
N LEU A 32 -0.58 -15.41 13.28
CA LEU A 32 0.40 -14.99 12.29
C LEU A 32 1.79 -14.87 12.93
N GLU A 33 2.74 -15.58 12.34
CA GLU A 33 4.16 -15.47 12.66
C GLU A 33 4.84 -14.57 11.62
N PHE A 34 5.22 -13.37 12.03
CA PHE A 34 5.97 -12.43 11.20
C PHE A 34 7.44 -12.77 11.22
N LYS A 35 8.03 -13.00 10.04
CA LYS A 35 9.38 -13.56 9.88
C LYS A 35 10.42 -12.53 9.47
N HIS A 36 10.04 -11.53 8.65
CA HIS A 36 10.96 -10.45 8.31
C HIS A 36 10.24 -9.17 7.92
N ASP A 37 11.00 -8.11 7.83
CA ASP A 37 10.56 -6.76 7.55
C ASP A 37 11.20 -6.23 6.27
N LYS A 38 10.46 -5.42 5.52
CA LYS A 38 10.99 -4.68 4.38
C LYS A 38 10.62 -3.20 4.48
N PHE A 39 11.52 -2.36 4.01
CA PHE A 39 11.32 -0.92 3.85
C PHE A 39 11.48 -0.52 2.40
N SER A 40 10.71 0.49 1.98
CA SER A 40 10.83 1.11 0.68
C SER A 40 10.65 2.60 0.82
N LEU A 41 11.70 3.37 0.57
CA LEU A 41 11.63 4.82 0.47
C LEU A 41 11.14 5.20 -0.94
N SER A 42 10.14 6.06 -1.00
CA SER A 42 9.59 6.59 -2.25
C SER A 42 9.55 8.11 -2.21
N LYS A 43 10.02 8.73 -3.30
CA LYS A 43 9.91 10.17 -3.52
C LYS A 43 8.49 10.55 -3.94
N LYS A 44 8.16 11.82 -3.86
CA LYS A 44 6.88 12.38 -4.30
C LYS A 44 6.51 11.88 -5.70
N ASN A 45 5.24 11.58 -5.92
CA ASN A 45 4.68 11.09 -7.18
C ASN A 45 5.16 9.68 -7.62
N VAL A 46 5.95 8.99 -6.82
CA VAL A 46 6.28 7.59 -7.09
C VAL A 46 5.06 6.73 -6.78
N LEU A 47 4.69 5.87 -7.72
CA LEU A 47 3.72 4.79 -7.57
C LEU A 47 4.45 3.46 -7.70
N ARG A 48 4.21 2.56 -6.75
CA ARG A 48 4.69 1.17 -6.77
C ARG A 48 3.51 0.22 -6.62
N GLY A 49 3.43 -0.77 -7.48
CA GLY A 49 2.37 -1.79 -7.44
C GLY A 49 1.59 -1.84 -8.75
N LEU A 50 0.61 -2.67 -8.82
CA LEU A 50 -0.02 -3.48 -7.76
C LEU A 50 0.58 -4.88 -7.72
N HIS A 51 1.12 -5.31 -6.60
CA HIS A 51 1.77 -6.61 -6.48
C HIS A 51 1.18 -7.45 -5.35
N GLY A 52 1.01 -8.73 -5.60
CA GLY A 52 0.51 -9.68 -4.62
C GLY A 52 1.10 -11.06 -4.79
N ASP A 53 0.88 -11.93 -3.80
CA ASP A 53 1.25 -13.33 -3.85
C ASP A 53 0.22 -14.20 -3.12
N LYS A 54 0.36 -15.52 -3.23
CA LYS A 54 -0.62 -16.49 -2.69
C LYS A 54 -0.34 -16.91 -1.25
N LYS A 55 0.74 -16.45 -0.62
CA LYS A 55 1.22 -16.99 0.66
C LYS A 55 1.36 -15.95 1.76
N THR A 56 1.65 -14.69 1.41
CA THR A 56 2.17 -13.70 2.35
C THR A 56 1.10 -12.78 2.90
N TRP A 57 1.01 -12.73 4.21
CA TRP A 57 0.34 -11.65 4.94
C TRP A 57 1.30 -10.47 5.07
N LYS A 58 0.82 -9.27 4.84
CA LYS A 58 1.59 -8.03 4.91
C LYS A 58 0.94 -7.07 5.89
N LEU A 59 1.61 -6.76 7.01
CA LEU A 59 1.19 -5.68 7.91
C LEU A 59 1.89 -4.40 7.45
N ILE A 60 1.16 -3.55 6.76
CA ILE A 60 1.68 -2.33 6.12
C ILE A 60 1.48 -1.13 7.04
N SER A 61 2.50 -0.29 7.16
CA SER A 61 2.45 0.99 7.87
C SER A 61 3.34 2.05 7.23
N CYS A 62 3.14 3.30 7.63
CA CYS A 62 3.90 4.48 7.16
C CYS A 62 4.66 5.09 8.33
N PRO A 63 5.92 4.71 8.59
CA PRO A 63 6.73 5.28 9.67
C PRO A 63 7.13 6.73 9.42
N TYR A 64 7.26 7.15 8.15
CA TYR A 64 7.63 8.50 7.76
C TYR A 64 6.85 8.96 6.52
N GLY A 65 6.46 10.22 6.47
CA GLY A 65 5.72 10.79 5.36
C GLY A 65 4.25 10.37 5.32
N LYS A 66 3.72 10.29 4.10
CA LYS A 66 2.31 9.94 3.82
C LYS A 66 2.19 9.30 2.44
N PHE A 67 1.40 8.24 2.33
CA PHE A 67 1.07 7.62 1.05
C PHE A 67 -0.40 7.18 0.99
N PHE A 68 -0.88 7.06 -0.22
CA PHE A 68 -2.17 6.46 -0.56
C PHE A 68 -1.92 4.99 -0.89
N LEU A 69 -2.49 4.09 -0.08
CA LEU A 69 -2.43 2.65 -0.26
C LEU A 69 -3.68 2.17 -0.95
N VAL A 70 -3.54 1.34 -1.98
CA VAL A 70 -4.63 0.59 -2.61
C VAL A 70 -4.41 -0.89 -2.35
N VAL A 71 -5.50 -1.59 -2.03
CA VAL A 71 -5.53 -3.05 -1.83
C VAL A 71 -6.65 -3.63 -2.66
N VAL A 72 -6.33 -4.58 -3.56
CA VAL A 72 -7.25 -5.22 -4.51
C VAL A 72 -7.45 -6.69 -4.14
N ASN A 73 -8.68 -7.15 -4.12
CA ASN A 73 -8.99 -8.57 -3.94
C ASN A 73 -8.78 -9.35 -5.24
N CYS A 74 -7.82 -10.27 -5.26
CA CYS A 74 -7.49 -11.11 -6.43
C CYS A 74 -7.97 -12.55 -6.29
N ILE A 75 -8.88 -12.85 -5.37
CA ILE A 75 -9.47 -14.19 -5.19
C ILE A 75 -10.54 -14.38 -6.26
N LYS A 76 -10.23 -15.16 -7.32
CA LYS A 76 -11.08 -15.35 -8.51
C LYS A 76 -12.53 -15.74 -8.20
N ASN A 77 -12.74 -16.64 -7.23
CA ASN A 77 -14.07 -17.14 -6.87
C ASN A 77 -14.75 -16.31 -5.76
N SER A 78 -14.28 -15.10 -5.49
CA SER A 78 -14.90 -14.17 -4.55
C SER A 78 -15.90 -13.27 -5.27
N LYS A 79 -17.07 -13.02 -4.64
CA LYS A 79 -18.01 -11.97 -5.12
C LYS A 79 -17.41 -10.57 -5.13
N ASP A 80 -16.27 -10.39 -4.43
CA ASP A 80 -15.53 -9.15 -4.37
C ASP A 80 -14.23 -9.21 -5.22
N TYR A 81 -14.17 -10.12 -6.21
CA TYR A 81 -13.04 -10.20 -7.13
C TYR A 81 -12.83 -8.87 -7.86
N LEU A 82 -11.59 -8.38 -7.90
CA LEU A 82 -11.17 -7.08 -8.42
C LEU A 82 -11.75 -5.85 -7.72
N LYS A 83 -12.59 -6.00 -6.70
CA LYS A 83 -12.92 -4.87 -5.84
C LYS A 83 -11.70 -4.43 -5.03
N TRP A 84 -11.58 -3.14 -4.82
CA TRP A 84 -10.47 -2.55 -4.09
C TRP A 84 -10.93 -1.61 -2.97
N LYS A 85 -10.04 -1.34 -2.05
CA LYS A 85 -10.17 -0.31 -1.01
C LYS A 85 -8.89 0.49 -0.94
N SER A 86 -9.03 1.76 -0.59
CA SER A 86 -7.89 2.65 -0.38
C SER A 86 -7.80 3.12 1.06
N TYR A 87 -6.58 3.47 1.47
CA TYR A 87 -6.26 3.97 2.80
C TYR A 87 -5.17 5.03 2.68
N VAL A 88 -5.32 6.13 3.39
CA VAL A 88 -4.22 7.10 3.56
C VAL A 88 -3.47 6.73 4.83
N LEU A 89 -2.21 6.30 4.69
CA LEU A 89 -1.33 6.01 5.81
C LEU A 89 -0.30 7.12 5.98
N SER A 90 -0.03 7.50 7.23
CA SER A 90 1.00 8.46 7.57
C SER A 90 1.60 8.17 8.94
N HIS A 91 2.79 8.72 9.20
CA HIS A 91 3.39 8.68 10.52
C HIS A 91 2.50 9.34 11.59
N LYS A 92 1.66 10.32 11.20
CA LYS A 92 0.75 11.04 12.13
C LYS A 92 -0.49 10.24 12.51
N ASN A 93 -1.12 9.51 11.56
CA ASN A 93 -2.39 8.82 11.86
C ASN A 93 -2.22 7.43 12.49
N GLY A 94 -1.00 6.89 12.48
CA GLY A 94 -0.67 5.62 13.12
C GLY A 94 -1.44 4.40 12.59
N LEU A 95 -2.01 4.48 11.39
CA LEU A 95 -2.75 3.37 10.80
C LEU A 95 -1.81 2.27 10.29
N GLN A 96 -2.25 1.04 10.46
CA GLN A 96 -1.64 -0.16 9.89
C GLN A 96 -2.71 -0.97 9.18
N VAL A 97 -2.38 -1.52 8.02
CA VAL A 97 -3.28 -2.32 7.20
C VAL A 97 -2.74 -3.73 7.06
N LEU A 98 -3.50 -4.71 7.51
CA LEU A 98 -3.17 -6.13 7.34
C LEU A 98 -3.79 -6.64 6.04
N VAL A 99 -2.94 -6.92 5.07
CA VAL A 99 -3.30 -7.42 3.75
C VAL A 99 -3.08 -8.94 3.72
N PRO A 100 -4.12 -9.74 3.42
CA PRO A 100 -4.00 -11.20 3.35
C PRO A 100 -3.37 -11.68 2.03
N PRO A 101 -2.97 -12.96 1.94
CA PRO A 101 -2.63 -13.61 0.67
C PRO A 101 -3.73 -13.48 -0.37
N ASN A 102 -3.36 -13.54 -1.64
CA ASN A 102 -4.26 -13.36 -2.80
C ASN A 102 -4.87 -11.96 -2.91
N TYR A 103 -4.27 -10.96 -2.26
CA TYR A 103 -4.56 -9.56 -2.49
C TYR A 103 -3.34 -8.87 -3.10
N ALA A 104 -3.56 -8.01 -4.09
CA ALA A 104 -2.55 -7.09 -4.58
C ALA A 104 -2.57 -5.80 -3.77
N ASN A 105 -1.41 -5.19 -3.60
CA ASN A 105 -1.31 -3.86 -3.02
C ASN A 105 -0.35 -2.98 -3.80
N GLY A 106 -0.62 -1.68 -3.79
CA GLY A 106 0.27 -0.65 -4.31
C GLY A 106 0.12 0.64 -3.53
N HIS A 107 1.09 1.53 -3.65
CA HIS A 107 1.02 2.82 -2.98
C HIS A 107 1.51 3.96 -3.86
N TYR A 108 0.96 5.14 -3.63
CA TYR A 108 1.36 6.40 -4.25
C TYR A 108 1.83 7.38 -3.17
N CYS A 109 3.05 7.91 -3.33
CA CYS A 109 3.66 8.82 -2.36
C CYS A 109 3.03 10.22 -2.45
N LEU A 110 2.39 10.65 -1.35
CA LEU A 110 1.69 11.93 -1.24
C LEU A 110 2.55 13.07 -0.67
N SER A 111 3.58 12.74 0.12
CA SER A 111 4.53 13.70 0.72
C SER A 111 5.78 13.82 -0.16
N ASN A 112 6.73 14.69 0.21
CA ASN A 112 8.00 14.80 -0.51
C ASN A 112 8.72 13.46 -0.58
N GLU A 113 8.65 12.72 0.53
CA GLU A 113 9.10 11.34 0.64
C GLU A 113 8.17 10.57 1.58
N CYS A 114 8.08 9.26 1.40
CA CYS A 114 7.40 8.39 2.33
C CYS A 114 8.15 7.07 2.49
N LEU A 115 8.12 6.54 3.71
CA LEU A 115 8.66 5.22 4.03
C LEU A 115 7.52 4.22 4.10
N PHE A 116 7.47 3.32 3.13
CA PHE A 116 6.56 2.18 3.11
C PHE A 116 7.24 1.03 3.87
N TYR A 117 6.67 0.67 5.01
CA TYR A 117 7.16 -0.42 5.85
C TYR A 117 6.15 -1.54 5.91
N TYR A 118 6.61 -2.78 5.77
CA TYR A 118 5.75 -3.95 5.90
C TYR A 118 6.44 -5.12 6.57
N LYS A 119 5.76 -5.68 7.58
CA LYS A 119 6.10 -6.97 8.20
C LYS A 119 5.44 -8.08 7.43
N LEU A 120 6.12 -9.19 7.26
CA LEU A 120 5.73 -10.31 6.42
C LEU A 120 5.57 -11.58 7.24
N ALA A 121 4.39 -12.21 7.13
CA ALA A 121 4.11 -13.53 7.69
C ALA A 121 3.73 -14.49 6.56
N TYR A 122 4.38 -15.66 6.52
CA TYR A 122 4.19 -16.67 5.49
C TYR A 122 4.66 -18.05 5.97
N LYS A 123 4.18 -19.11 5.32
CA LYS A 123 4.66 -20.48 5.52
C LYS A 123 5.74 -20.83 4.47
N GLY A 124 6.73 -21.60 4.85
CA GLY A 124 7.83 -22.02 3.97
C GLY A 124 8.72 -20.86 3.54
N LYS A 125 9.15 -20.84 2.26
CA LYS A 125 9.98 -19.78 1.67
C LYS A 125 9.14 -18.56 1.31
N TYR A 126 9.74 -17.38 1.39
CA TYR A 126 9.15 -16.13 0.95
C TYR A 126 8.87 -16.14 -0.57
N ALA A 127 7.72 -15.62 -0.95
CA ALA A 127 7.41 -15.38 -2.37
C ALA A 127 8.09 -14.10 -2.82
N ASP A 128 9.27 -14.22 -3.45
CA ASP A 128 10.01 -13.07 -3.98
C ASP A 128 9.43 -12.64 -5.34
N VAL A 129 10.08 -11.68 -5.98
CA VAL A 129 9.58 -10.92 -7.15
C VAL A 129 9.00 -11.83 -8.24
N ASP A 130 9.68 -12.91 -8.57
CA ASP A 130 9.29 -13.87 -9.63
C ASP A 130 8.06 -14.72 -9.29
N GLN A 131 7.72 -14.84 -8.00
CA GLN A 131 6.56 -15.59 -7.51
C GLN A 131 5.35 -14.70 -7.21
N GLN A 132 5.48 -13.40 -7.45
CA GLN A 132 4.41 -12.44 -7.27
C GLN A 132 3.65 -12.21 -8.57
N PHE A 133 2.35 -12.11 -8.48
CA PHE A 133 1.53 -11.59 -9.57
C PHE A 133 1.43 -10.08 -9.51
N SER A 134 1.20 -9.45 -10.66
CA SER A 134 1.04 -8.01 -10.79
C SER A 134 -0.25 -7.67 -11.52
N LEU A 135 -0.87 -6.55 -11.15
CA LEU A 135 -1.94 -5.90 -11.90
C LEU A 135 -1.44 -4.51 -12.31
N ARG A 136 -1.88 -4.05 -13.46
CA ARG A 136 -1.58 -2.68 -13.88
C ARG A 136 -2.27 -1.69 -12.95
N TRP A 137 -1.56 -0.66 -12.56
CA TRP A 137 -2.08 0.40 -11.68
C TRP A 137 -3.21 1.21 -12.34
N ASP A 138 -3.20 1.29 -13.69
CA ASP A 138 -4.12 2.01 -14.56
C ASP A 138 -5.10 1.08 -15.29
N ASP A 139 -5.27 -0.16 -14.85
CA ASP A 139 -6.21 -1.10 -15.46
C ASP A 139 -7.64 -0.51 -15.41
N PRO A 140 -8.30 -0.29 -16.57
CA PRO A 140 -9.64 0.27 -16.61
C PRO A 140 -10.69 -0.58 -15.91
N LYS A 141 -10.47 -1.90 -15.77
CA LYS A 141 -11.36 -2.80 -15.01
C LYS A 141 -11.32 -2.52 -13.51
N LEU A 142 -10.21 -2.01 -13.00
CA LEU A 142 -10.08 -1.61 -11.61
C LEU A 142 -10.62 -0.21 -11.37
N ASN A 143 -10.48 0.67 -12.34
CA ASN A 143 -10.91 2.09 -12.27
C ASN A 143 -10.51 2.75 -10.94
N ILE A 144 -9.23 2.62 -10.56
CA ILE A 144 -8.71 3.16 -9.30
C ILE A 144 -8.52 4.67 -9.43
N GLU A 145 -9.18 5.41 -8.57
CA GLU A 145 -9.03 6.86 -8.45
C GLU A 145 -7.76 7.21 -7.65
N TRP A 146 -6.61 7.16 -8.32
CA TRP A 146 -5.36 7.57 -7.72
C TRP A 146 -5.33 9.08 -7.51
N PRO A 147 -4.88 9.58 -6.34
CA PRO A 147 -4.80 11.02 -6.05
C PRO A 147 -3.58 11.65 -6.75
N LEU A 148 -3.51 11.51 -8.06
CA LEU A 148 -2.44 12.08 -8.87
C LEU A 148 -2.49 13.59 -8.77
N GLN A 149 -1.34 14.23 -8.55
CA GLN A 149 -1.29 15.69 -8.44
C GLN A 149 -1.65 16.33 -9.78
N LYS A 150 -2.56 17.30 -9.74
CA LYS A 150 -2.87 18.13 -10.91
C LYS A 150 -1.61 18.86 -11.36
N SER A 151 -1.28 18.78 -12.62
CA SER A 151 -0.25 19.64 -13.21
C SER A 151 -0.68 21.10 -13.09
N LYS A 152 0.29 22.01 -12.85
CA LYS A 152 0.06 23.45 -13.00
C LYS A 152 -0.16 23.85 -14.48
N LYS A 153 0.10 22.94 -15.42
CA LYS A 153 -0.11 23.16 -16.86
C LYS A 153 -1.52 22.74 -17.24
N ILE A 154 -2.28 23.67 -17.75
CA ILE A 154 -3.57 23.43 -18.38
C ILE A 154 -3.28 23.17 -19.87
N ASP A 155 -3.77 22.06 -20.41
CA ASP A 155 -3.83 21.88 -21.85
C ASP A 155 -4.91 22.82 -22.40
N LYS A 156 -4.47 23.96 -22.93
CA LYS A 156 -5.37 24.99 -23.48
C LYS A 156 -6.22 24.49 -24.65
N ALA A 157 -5.76 23.46 -25.37
CA ALA A 157 -6.49 22.90 -26.50
C ALA A 157 -7.66 22.00 -26.05
N LYS A 158 -7.53 21.36 -24.88
CA LYS A 158 -8.53 20.43 -24.35
C LYS A 158 -9.30 20.96 -23.14
N LEU A 159 -8.95 22.16 -22.64
CA LEU A 159 -9.48 22.74 -21.40
C LEU A 159 -9.43 21.76 -20.20
N SER A 160 -8.45 20.85 -20.20
CA SER A 160 -8.30 19.81 -19.21
C SER A 160 -6.96 19.94 -18.47
N TYR A 161 -6.92 19.55 -17.19
CA TYR A 161 -5.68 19.46 -16.45
C TYR A 161 -4.85 18.28 -16.97
N ILE A 162 -3.57 18.52 -17.28
CA ILE A 162 -2.63 17.44 -17.54
C ILE A 162 -2.24 16.86 -16.17
N TYR A 163 -2.66 15.63 -15.89
CA TYR A 163 -2.17 14.89 -14.73
C TYR A 163 -0.79 14.32 -15.06
N PRO A 164 0.27 14.70 -14.34
CA PRO A 164 1.56 14.09 -14.57
C PRO A 164 1.44 12.59 -14.29
N LYS A 165 1.95 11.78 -15.22
CA LYS A 165 2.05 10.34 -15.00
C LYS A 165 2.88 10.08 -13.74
N PRO A 166 2.52 9.10 -12.91
CA PRO A 166 3.33 8.75 -11.75
C PRO A 166 4.71 8.25 -12.18
N ILE A 167 5.68 8.37 -11.29
CA ILE A 167 7.01 7.80 -11.49
C ILE A 167 6.90 6.30 -11.24
N LEU A 168 7.17 5.49 -12.25
CA LEU A 168 7.03 4.04 -12.25
C LEU A 168 8.37 3.35 -12.47
N SER A 169 8.54 2.17 -11.90
CA SER A 169 9.60 1.23 -12.30
C SER A 169 9.24 0.52 -13.61
N LYS A 170 10.21 -0.20 -14.21
CA LYS A 170 9.94 -1.05 -15.39
C LYS A 170 8.85 -2.10 -15.12
N ARG A 171 8.78 -2.60 -13.89
CA ARG A 171 7.80 -3.62 -13.47
C ARG A 171 6.38 -3.06 -13.33
N ASP A 172 6.23 -1.77 -13.08
CA ASP A 172 4.95 -1.12 -12.80
C ASP A 172 4.32 -0.46 -14.06
N ARG A 173 5.02 -0.55 -15.21
CA ARG A 173 4.59 -0.01 -16.53
C ARG A 173 3.66 -0.93 -17.29
#